data_f65543b8267649fa2551ba8143f9e38c
#
_entry.id   f65543b8267649fa2551ba8143f9e38c
#
_cell.length_a   1.000
_cell.length_b   1.000
_cell.length_c   1.000
_cell.angle_alpha   90.00
_cell.angle_beta   90.00
_cell.angle_gamma   90.00
#
_symmetry.space_group_name_H-M   'P 1'
#
loop_
_entity.id
_entity.type
_entity.pdbx_description
1 polymer ?
#
loop_
_entity_poly.entity_id
_entity_poly.type
_entity_poly.pdbx_seq_one_letter_code
_entity_poly.pdbx_strand_id
1 'polypeptide(L)'
;VFRTLRYDNLKVAVKKILRGYQRQETERIVAFRSHWGFQAEYCNPGRGNEKGGVEGELGWFRRNWLVPVPEAADLAAFNAWLLRCCVDSQQRRIHGHASEVGAAMREELPHLLPLAERGFAIREVLFPVVVDGWGCVRVKSNRYSTPLRPGNRSDVVLWPNEVDIYHQGERVARHARCYGRGHEFFELEHYLDEMERKPGALAGSKPLEQWRAAGRWPDCLDRLWSKMIERHGKLVAAREMVGLVRTASAEGWPRMIAAVEQALQLGTCDGGTVLYIFREPDAAKRERHQLALAEELARFERPMPDLEEYDALLTGSVQ
;
A
#
# COMPACT_ATOMS: atom_id res chain seq x y z
N VAL A 1 -13.56 -12.62 -26.15
CA VAL A 1 -12.46 -11.95 -26.90
C VAL A 1 -12.73 -12.09 -28.39
N PHE A 2 -12.43 -11.09 -29.21
CA PHE A 2 -12.50 -11.19 -30.67
C PHE A 2 -11.49 -12.22 -31.19
N ARG A 3 -11.84 -12.98 -32.22
CA ARG A 3 -10.96 -14.00 -32.82
C ARG A 3 -9.72 -13.38 -33.47
N THR A 4 -9.89 -12.21 -34.04
CA THR A 4 -8.81 -11.46 -34.74
C THR A 4 -8.81 -10.02 -34.28
N LEU A 5 -7.64 -9.52 -33.88
CA LEU A 5 -7.44 -8.12 -33.53
C LEU A 5 -6.39 -7.51 -34.46
N ARG A 6 -6.73 -6.37 -35.08
CA ARG A 6 -5.83 -5.65 -35.99
C ARG A 6 -5.12 -4.54 -35.27
N TYR A 7 -3.80 -4.55 -35.39
CA TYR A 7 -2.89 -3.62 -34.72
C TYR A 7 -2.15 -2.73 -35.73
N ASP A 8 -1.78 -1.56 -35.26
CA ASP A 8 -0.73 -0.77 -35.89
C ASP A 8 0.66 -1.38 -35.57
N ASN A 9 1.69 -0.95 -36.33
CA ASN A 9 3.07 -1.40 -36.16
C ASN A 9 3.73 -0.74 -34.94
N LEU A 10 3.11 -0.84 -33.77
CA LEU A 10 3.65 -0.29 -32.51
C LEU A 10 4.94 -1.01 -32.12
N LYS A 11 5.99 -0.28 -31.74
CA LYS A 11 7.27 -0.85 -31.29
C LYS A 11 7.15 -1.80 -30.10
N VAL A 12 6.10 -1.66 -29.27
CA VAL A 12 5.80 -2.58 -28.17
C VAL A 12 5.31 -3.94 -28.65
N ALA A 13 4.69 -4.03 -29.83
CA ALA A 13 4.15 -5.25 -30.40
C ALA A 13 5.07 -5.85 -31.46
N VAL A 14 5.74 -5.01 -32.25
CA VAL A 14 6.52 -5.41 -33.44
C VAL A 14 7.98 -5.05 -33.26
N LYS A 15 8.85 -6.07 -33.25
CA LYS A 15 10.33 -5.90 -33.26
C LYS A 15 10.83 -5.48 -34.64
N LYS A 16 10.28 -6.09 -35.70
CA LYS A 16 10.70 -5.84 -37.09
C LYS A 16 9.55 -6.05 -38.06
N ILE A 17 9.41 -5.14 -39.01
CA ILE A 17 8.48 -5.26 -40.14
C ILE A 17 9.20 -6.06 -41.21
N LEU A 18 8.56 -7.15 -41.66
CA LEU A 18 9.02 -8.00 -42.74
C LEU A 18 8.24 -7.67 -44.04
N ARG A 19 8.35 -8.51 -45.06
CA ARG A 19 7.63 -8.30 -46.33
C ARG A 19 6.10 -8.53 -46.14
N GLY A 20 5.28 -7.69 -46.74
CA GLY A 20 3.82 -7.75 -46.70
C GLY A 20 3.28 -7.60 -45.27
N TYR A 21 2.44 -8.53 -44.85
CA TYR A 21 1.80 -8.54 -43.53
C TYR A 21 2.63 -9.25 -42.46
N GLN A 22 3.80 -9.81 -42.79
CA GLN A 22 4.62 -10.52 -41.83
C GLN A 22 5.32 -9.55 -40.86
N ARG A 23 5.32 -9.93 -39.60
CA ARG A 23 5.95 -9.18 -38.51
C ARG A 23 6.76 -10.11 -37.62
N GLN A 24 7.89 -9.62 -37.15
CA GLN A 24 8.57 -10.22 -36.01
C GLN A 24 7.98 -9.59 -34.75
N GLU A 25 7.14 -10.32 -34.08
CA GLU A 25 6.46 -9.88 -32.85
C GLU A 25 7.43 -9.82 -31.67
N THR A 26 7.09 -9.01 -30.65
CA THR A 26 7.76 -9.07 -29.36
C THR A 26 7.24 -10.27 -28.57
N GLU A 27 8.06 -10.82 -27.66
CA GLU A 27 7.63 -11.92 -26.77
C GLU A 27 6.38 -11.57 -25.96
N ARG A 28 6.26 -10.30 -25.62
CA ARG A 28 5.13 -9.79 -24.82
C ARG A 28 3.80 -9.83 -25.59
N ILE A 29 3.77 -9.46 -26.86
CA ILE A 29 2.54 -9.55 -27.66
C ILE A 29 2.20 -11.00 -27.98
N VAL A 30 3.21 -11.87 -28.20
CA VAL A 30 3.00 -13.30 -28.38
C VAL A 30 2.38 -13.91 -27.15
N ALA A 31 2.91 -13.63 -25.96
CA ALA A 31 2.35 -14.08 -24.69
C ALA A 31 0.92 -13.56 -24.48
N PHE A 32 0.68 -12.29 -24.78
CA PHE A 32 -0.64 -11.64 -24.61
C PHE A 32 -1.71 -12.27 -25.52
N ARG A 33 -1.42 -12.42 -26.83
CA ARG A 33 -2.38 -13.02 -27.76
C ARG A 33 -2.61 -14.50 -27.51
N SER A 34 -1.56 -15.22 -27.07
CA SER A 34 -1.68 -16.64 -26.70
C SER A 34 -2.53 -16.83 -25.46
N HIS A 35 -2.38 -15.94 -24.45
CA HIS A 35 -3.19 -15.96 -23.22
C HIS A 35 -4.69 -15.78 -23.52
N TRP A 36 -5.03 -14.86 -24.41
CA TRP A 36 -6.42 -14.56 -24.78
C TRP A 36 -6.96 -15.37 -25.96
N GLY A 37 -6.10 -16.14 -26.63
CA GLY A 37 -6.47 -17.04 -27.73
C GLY A 37 -6.80 -16.36 -29.05
N PHE A 38 -6.44 -15.07 -29.26
CA PHE A 38 -6.74 -14.34 -30.47
C PHE A 38 -5.58 -14.31 -31.47
N GLN A 39 -5.90 -14.06 -32.75
CA GLN A 39 -4.93 -13.82 -33.80
C GLN A 39 -4.65 -12.31 -33.96
N ALA A 40 -3.38 -11.96 -34.10
CA ALA A 40 -2.97 -10.59 -34.35
C ALA A 40 -2.73 -10.37 -35.85
N GLU A 41 -3.38 -9.36 -36.42
CA GLU A 41 -3.11 -8.85 -37.74
C GLU A 41 -2.48 -7.47 -37.65
N TYR A 42 -1.65 -7.11 -38.63
CA TYR A 42 -0.96 -5.82 -38.62
C TYR A 42 -1.25 -5.03 -39.91
N CYS A 43 -1.51 -3.74 -39.74
CA CYS A 43 -1.68 -2.84 -40.88
C CYS A 43 -0.40 -2.74 -41.70
N ASN A 44 -0.52 -2.48 -42.99
CA ASN A 44 0.61 -2.13 -43.81
C ASN A 44 1.23 -0.78 -43.39
N PRO A 45 2.55 -0.63 -43.48
CA PRO A 45 3.20 0.65 -43.20
C PRO A 45 2.62 1.79 -44.05
N GLY A 46 2.30 2.90 -43.42
CA GLY A 46 1.72 4.08 -44.10
C GLY A 46 0.25 3.98 -44.51
N ARG A 47 -0.44 2.86 -44.16
CA ARG A 47 -1.89 2.67 -44.49
C ARG A 47 -2.75 2.73 -43.22
N GLY A 48 -2.84 3.91 -42.57
CA GLY A 48 -3.71 4.11 -41.41
C GLY A 48 -5.20 3.82 -41.64
N ASN A 49 -5.66 3.96 -42.90
CA ASN A 49 -7.04 3.62 -43.30
C ASN A 49 -7.40 2.14 -43.09
N GLU A 50 -6.42 1.23 -43.01
CA GLU A 50 -6.66 -0.20 -42.71
C GLU A 50 -7.13 -0.45 -41.28
N LYS A 51 -6.99 0.52 -40.36
CA LYS A 51 -7.46 0.45 -38.97
C LYS A 51 -9.01 0.53 -38.84
N GLY A 52 -9.71 0.85 -39.91
CA GLY A 52 -11.13 1.11 -39.85
C GLY A 52 -11.49 2.40 -39.11
N GLY A 53 -12.69 2.47 -38.53
CA GLY A 53 -13.24 3.68 -37.91
C GLY A 53 -12.67 4.08 -36.54
N VAL A 54 -11.66 3.38 -36.00
CA VAL A 54 -11.14 3.60 -34.63
C VAL A 54 -10.70 5.06 -34.37
N GLU A 55 -10.04 5.70 -35.33
CA GLU A 55 -9.63 7.11 -35.19
C GLU A 55 -10.82 8.07 -35.15
N GLY A 56 -11.83 7.81 -35.99
CA GLY A 56 -13.08 8.57 -35.99
C GLY A 56 -13.85 8.40 -34.69
N GLU A 57 -13.91 7.19 -34.18
CA GLU A 57 -14.55 6.85 -32.89
C GLU A 57 -13.86 7.52 -31.72
N LEU A 58 -12.54 7.43 -31.62
CA LEU A 58 -11.77 8.13 -30.60
C LEU A 58 -11.95 9.65 -30.66
N GLY A 59 -11.98 10.21 -31.89
CA GLY A 59 -12.26 11.63 -32.12
C GLY A 59 -13.66 12.02 -31.65
N TRP A 60 -14.65 11.19 -31.94
CA TRP A 60 -16.02 11.40 -31.45
C TRP A 60 -16.09 11.35 -29.93
N PHE A 61 -15.50 10.33 -29.32
CA PHE A 61 -15.47 10.15 -27.87
C PHE A 61 -14.84 11.35 -27.14
N ARG A 62 -13.67 11.80 -27.64
CA ARG A 62 -12.99 12.98 -27.10
C ARG A 62 -13.85 14.23 -27.15
N ARG A 63 -14.50 14.50 -28.27
CA ARG A 63 -15.34 15.70 -28.44
C ARG A 63 -16.60 15.67 -27.56
N ASN A 64 -17.19 14.50 -27.36
CA ASN A 64 -18.45 14.39 -26.63
C ASN A 64 -18.29 14.23 -25.12
N TRP A 65 -17.18 13.62 -24.67
CA TRP A 65 -16.98 13.28 -23.25
C TRP A 65 -15.77 13.93 -22.59
N LEU A 66 -14.76 14.33 -23.36
CA LEU A 66 -13.52 14.90 -22.82
C LEU A 66 -13.33 16.38 -23.15
N VAL A 67 -14.39 17.06 -23.59
CA VAL A 67 -14.40 18.50 -23.86
C VAL A 67 -15.68 19.08 -23.29
N PRO A 68 -15.62 20.01 -22.31
CA PRO A 68 -14.40 20.47 -21.63
C PRO A 68 -13.70 19.35 -20.87
N VAL A 69 -12.43 19.54 -20.50
CA VAL A 69 -11.66 18.52 -19.73
C VAL A 69 -12.38 18.23 -18.42
N PRO A 70 -12.79 16.98 -18.17
CA PRO A 70 -13.53 16.65 -16.96
C PRO A 70 -12.67 16.75 -15.72
N GLU A 71 -13.24 17.24 -14.63
CA GLU A 71 -12.63 17.28 -13.30
C GLU A 71 -13.05 16.06 -12.49
N ALA A 72 -12.11 15.46 -11.77
CA ALA A 72 -12.37 14.32 -10.88
C ALA A 72 -11.47 14.40 -9.65
N ALA A 73 -11.97 13.88 -8.51
CA ALA A 73 -11.23 13.89 -7.26
C ALA A 73 -9.94 13.05 -7.34
N ASP A 74 -10.00 11.94 -8.06
CA ASP A 74 -8.87 11.04 -8.30
C ASP A 74 -9.06 10.23 -9.59
N LEU A 75 -8.06 9.43 -9.93
CA LEU A 75 -8.08 8.57 -11.12
C LEU A 75 -9.16 7.48 -11.05
N ALA A 76 -9.50 6.99 -9.87
CA ALA A 76 -10.54 5.96 -9.69
C ALA A 76 -11.92 6.55 -9.99
N ALA A 77 -12.22 7.74 -9.46
CA ALA A 77 -13.45 8.48 -9.76
C ALA A 77 -13.57 8.82 -11.26
N PHE A 78 -12.47 9.25 -11.88
CA PHE A 78 -12.42 9.51 -13.31
C PHE A 78 -12.70 8.25 -14.12
N ASN A 79 -12.08 7.12 -13.81
CA ASN A 79 -12.32 5.86 -14.51
C ASN A 79 -13.75 5.35 -14.34
N ALA A 80 -14.35 5.49 -13.16
CA ALA A 80 -15.73 5.13 -12.92
C ALA A 80 -16.70 6.00 -13.75
N TRP A 81 -16.43 7.30 -13.85
CA TRP A 81 -17.19 8.20 -14.70
C TRP A 81 -17.03 7.83 -16.19
N LEU A 82 -15.80 7.59 -16.64
CA LEU A 82 -15.50 7.21 -18.03
C LEU A 82 -16.20 5.90 -18.42
N LEU A 83 -16.25 4.93 -17.49
CA LEU A 83 -16.98 3.68 -17.73
C LEU A 83 -18.48 3.93 -17.93
N ARG A 84 -19.10 4.82 -17.14
CA ARG A 84 -20.50 5.22 -17.34
C ARG A 84 -20.70 5.84 -18.74
N CYS A 85 -19.83 6.76 -19.15
CA CYS A 85 -19.87 7.32 -20.50
C CYS A 85 -19.81 6.26 -21.61
N CYS A 86 -18.98 5.23 -21.44
CA CYS A 86 -18.88 4.10 -22.36
C CYS A 86 -20.18 3.28 -22.40
N VAL A 87 -20.79 3.03 -21.24
CA VAL A 87 -22.07 2.31 -21.13
C VAL A 87 -23.20 3.11 -21.78
N ASP A 88 -23.31 4.40 -21.47
CA ASP A 88 -24.33 5.28 -22.04
C ASP A 88 -24.20 5.41 -23.58
N SER A 89 -22.96 5.42 -24.06
CA SER A 89 -22.70 5.47 -25.51
C SER A 89 -23.20 4.22 -26.28
N GLN A 90 -23.53 3.13 -25.60
CA GLN A 90 -24.08 1.93 -26.22
C GLN A 90 -25.52 2.16 -26.78
N GLN A 91 -26.22 3.15 -26.26
CA GLN A 91 -27.57 3.54 -26.79
C GLN A 91 -27.48 4.33 -28.11
N ARG A 92 -26.28 4.73 -28.47
CA ARG A 92 -26.03 5.50 -29.70
C ARG A 92 -26.20 4.63 -30.94
N ARG A 93 -26.77 5.25 -32.00
CA ARG A 93 -26.79 4.67 -33.34
C ARG A 93 -25.74 5.33 -34.22
N ILE A 94 -24.89 4.52 -34.84
CA ILE A 94 -23.86 5.02 -35.78
C ILE A 94 -24.52 5.24 -37.14
N HIS A 95 -24.18 6.35 -37.80
CA HIS A 95 -24.72 6.67 -39.13
C HIS A 95 -24.47 5.51 -40.12
N GLY A 96 -25.50 5.12 -40.85
CA GLY A 96 -25.45 3.97 -41.77
C GLY A 96 -25.69 2.60 -41.12
N HIS A 97 -25.86 2.51 -39.81
CA HIS A 97 -26.20 1.27 -39.11
C HIS A 97 -27.67 1.26 -38.66
N ALA A 98 -28.35 0.10 -38.81
CA ALA A 98 -29.76 -0.05 -38.46
C ALA A 98 -30.00 -0.15 -36.96
N SER A 99 -29.05 -0.76 -36.22
CA SER A 99 -29.13 -1.04 -34.76
C SER A 99 -28.29 -0.08 -33.93
N GLU A 100 -28.61 0.02 -32.64
CA GLU A 100 -27.79 0.67 -31.66
C GLU A 100 -26.52 -0.14 -31.38
N VAL A 101 -25.46 0.54 -30.94
CA VAL A 101 -24.16 -0.10 -30.63
C VAL A 101 -24.33 -1.26 -29.63
N GLY A 102 -25.12 -1.07 -28.57
CA GLY A 102 -25.37 -2.11 -27.57
C GLY A 102 -26.18 -3.28 -28.08
N ALA A 103 -27.11 -3.05 -29.05
CA ALA A 103 -27.83 -4.13 -29.69
C ALA A 103 -26.90 -4.97 -30.57
N ALA A 104 -26.10 -4.33 -31.41
CA ALA A 104 -25.10 -5.00 -32.22
C ALA A 104 -24.08 -5.78 -31.38
N MET A 105 -23.63 -5.21 -30.25
CA MET A 105 -22.74 -5.90 -29.32
C MET A 105 -23.36 -7.18 -28.74
N ARG A 106 -24.67 -7.15 -28.40
CA ARG A 106 -25.36 -8.34 -27.89
C ARG A 106 -25.47 -9.45 -28.96
N GLU A 107 -25.62 -9.11 -30.22
CA GLU A 107 -25.60 -10.05 -31.33
C GLU A 107 -24.22 -10.66 -31.56
N GLU A 108 -23.15 -9.90 -31.30
CA GLU A 108 -21.74 -10.34 -31.43
C GLU A 108 -21.26 -11.23 -30.27
N LEU A 109 -21.78 -11.04 -29.05
CA LEU A 109 -21.33 -11.74 -27.87
C LEU A 109 -21.22 -13.26 -28.01
N PRO A 110 -22.17 -13.99 -28.59
CA PRO A 110 -22.08 -15.44 -28.75
C PRO A 110 -20.94 -15.91 -29.68
N HIS A 111 -20.44 -15.01 -30.53
CA HIS A 111 -19.38 -15.30 -31.49
C HIS A 111 -17.97 -15.00 -30.96
N LEU A 112 -17.87 -14.38 -29.78
CA LEU A 112 -16.61 -14.09 -29.15
C LEU A 112 -15.99 -15.35 -28.56
N LEU A 113 -14.66 -15.36 -28.46
CA LEU A 113 -13.93 -16.38 -27.69
C LEU A 113 -14.20 -16.16 -26.20
N PRO A 114 -14.22 -17.26 -25.40
CA PRO A 114 -14.34 -17.13 -23.95
C PRO A 114 -13.14 -16.36 -23.38
N LEU A 115 -13.38 -15.71 -22.24
CA LEU A 115 -12.29 -15.09 -21.47
C LEU A 115 -11.49 -16.18 -20.75
N ALA A 116 -10.18 -16.00 -20.69
CA ALA A 116 -9.36 -16.84 -19.84
C ALA A 116 -9.78 -16.65 -18.36
N GLU A 117 -9.71 -17.70 -17.56
CA GLU A 117 -10.10 -17.68 -16.14
C GLU A 117 -9.30 -16.66 -15.33
N ARG A 118 -8.06 -16.40 -15.73
CA ARG A 118 -7.18 -15.43 -15.06
C ARG A 118 -6.84 -14.30 -16.01
N GLY A 119 -6.74 -13.08 -15.47
CA GLY A 119 -6.27 -11.92 -16.22
C GLY A 119 -4.82 -12.08 -16.67
N PHE A 120 -4.46 -11.46 -17.78
CA PHE A 120 -3.06 -11.41 -18.23
C PHE A 120 -2.19 -10.63 -17.25
N ALA A 121 -1.13 -11.26 -16.77
CA ALA A 121 -0.22 -10.63 -15.81
C ALA A 121 0.65 -9.57 -16.50
N ILE A 122 0.28 -8.30 -16.32
CA ILE A 122 1.06 -7.15 -16.77
C ILE A 122 2.15 -6.88 -15.75
N ARG A 123 3.29 -7.57 -15.88
CA ARG A 123 4.43 -7.42 -14.98
C ARG A 123 5.76 -7.40 -15.73
N GLU A 124 6.73 -6.73 -15.14
CA GLU A 124 8.16 -6.77 -15.53
C GLU A 124 8.93 -7.37 -14.34
N VAL A 125 9.78 -8.33 -14.59
CA VAL A 125 10.61 -8.95 -13.55
C VAL A 125 12.04 -8.51 -13.72
N LEU A 126 12.63 -8.00 -12.65
CA LEU A 126 14.04 -7.58 -12.57
C LEU A 126 14.74 -8.50 -11.57
N PHE A 127 15.77 -9.22 -12.02
CA PHE A 127 16.55 -10.07 -11.15
C PHE A 127 17.97 -10.33 -11.69
N PRO A 128 18.95 -10.54 -10.82
CA PRO A 128 18.90 -10.21 -9.39
C PRO A 128 19.11 -8.70 -9.16
N VAL A 129 18.44 -8.12 -8.18
CA VAL A 129 18.68 -6.76 -7.70
C VAL A 129 19.36 -6.84 -6.34
N VAL A 130 20.47 -6.12 -6.17
CA VAL A 130 21.22 -6.12 -4.91
C VAL A 130 20.71 -5.01 -4.01
N VAL A 131 20.50 -5.34 -2.72
CA VAL A 131 20.11 -4.38 -1.68
C VAL A 131 21.30 -3.49 -1.37
N ASP A 132 21.09 -2.16 -1.46
CA ASP A 132 22.14 -1.16 -1.23
C ASP A 132 22.44 -0.94 0.27
N GLY A 133 23.43 -0.08 0.59
CA GLY A 133 23.84 0.24 1.95
C GLY A 133 22.75 0.89 2.82
N TRP A 134 21.64 1.31 2.23
CA TRP A 134 20.47 1.89 2.91
C TRP A 134 19.34 0.89 3.12
N GLY A 135 19.57 -0.40 2.81
CA GLY A 135 18.50 -1.41 2.87
C GLY A 135 17.47 -1.26 1.75
N CYS A 136 17.85 -0.69 0.60
CA CYS A 136 16.95 -0.43 -0.51
C CYS A 136 17.33 -1.20 -1.76
N VAL A 137 16.32 -1.49 -2.58
CA VAL A 137 16.51 -1.91 -3.96
C VAL A 137 16.32 -0.71 -4.89
N ARG A 138 17.16 -0.61 -5.91
CA ARG A 138 17.04 0.39 -6.95
C ARG A 138 16.24 -0.17 -8.11
N VAL A 139 15.11 0.46 -8.39
CA VAL A 139 14.23 0.10 -9.50
C VAL A 139 14.17 1.27 -10.47
N LYS A 140 14.76 1.09 -11.67
CA LYS A 140 15.00 2.19 -12.62
C LYS A 140 15.80 3.31 -11.95
N SER A 141 15.19 4.46 -11.64
CA SER A 141 15.85 5.56 -10.94
C SER A 141 15.39 5.77 -9.50
N ASN A 142 14.40 4.98 -9.03
CA ASN A 142 13.81 5.12 -7.71
C ASN A 142 14.38 4.08 -6.73
N ARG A 143 14.32 4.39 -5.43
CA ARG A 143 14.72 3.49 -4.35
C ARG A 143 13.50 3.07 -3.54
N TYR A 144 13.44 1.79 -3.20
CA TYR A 144 12.39 1.19 -2.38
C TYR A 144 13.01 0.41 -1.25
N SER A 145 12.63 0.71 -0.01
CA SER A 145 13.17 0.06 1.16
C SER A 145 12.75 -1.40 1.28
N THR A 146 13.58 -2.19 1.94
CA THR A 146 13.32 -3.62 2.24
C THR A 146 13.77 -3.92 3.66
N PRO A 147 13.23 -4.97 4.31
CA PRO A 147 13.74 -5.45 5.59
C PRO A 147 15.02 -6.28 5.43
N LEU A 148 15.58 -6.37 4.22
CA LEU A 148 16.77 -7.17 3.93
C LEU A 148 18.05 -6.42 4.27
N ARG A 149 19.06 -7.16 4.65
CA ARG A 149 20.40 -6.60 4.89
C ARG A 149 21.08 -6.16 3.59
N PRO A 150 21.88 -5.10 3.62
CA PRO A 150 22.73 -4.71 2.49
C PRO A 150 23.54 -5.89 1.93
N GLY A 151 23.63 -5.96 0.61
CA GLY A 151 24.30 -7.05 -0.12
C GLY A 151 23.42 -8.25 -0.45
N ASN A 152 22.26 -8.39 0.15
CA ASN A 152 21.32 -9.45 -0.22
C ASN A 152 20.84 -9.27 -1.66
N ARG A 153 20.60 -10.40 -2.33
CA ARG A 153 19.99 -10.41 -3.67
C ARG A 153 18.50 -10.62 -3.55
N SER A 154 17.74 -9.89 -4.33
CA SER A 154 16.28 -9.95 -4.37
C SER A 154 15.78 -9.97 -5.81
N ASP A 155 14.59 -10.48 -6.02
CA ASP A 155 13.84 -10.39 -7.26
C ASP A 155 12.80 -9.30 -7.12
N VAL A 156 12.66 -8.44 -8.12
CA VAL A 156 11.69 -7.36 -8.08
C VAL A 156 10.67 -7.55 -9.19
N VAL A 157 9.41 -7.56 -8.83
CA VAL A 157 8.30 -7.64 -9.76
C VAL A 157 7.59 -6.28 -9.82
N LEU A 158 7.64 -5.67 -11.01
CA LEU A 158 6.98 -4.40 -11.28
C LEU A 158 5.59 -4.66 -11.87
N TRP A 159 4.58 -4.35 -11.11
CA TRP A 159 3.20 -4.28 -11.56
C TRP A 159 2.88 -2.86 -12.08
N PRO A 160 1.72 -2.61 -12.70
CA PRO A 160 1.32 -1.27 -13.09
C PRO A 160 1.33 -0.27 -11.94
N ASN A 161 0.84 -0.64 -10.77
CA ASN A 161 0.67 0.26 -9.62
C ASN A 161 1.52 -0.11 -8.41
N GLU A 162 2.25 -1.23 -8.45
CA GLU A 162 2.98 -1.77 -7.30
C GLU A 162 4.38 -2.23 -7.69
N VAL A 163 5.25 -2.27 -6.70
CA VAL A 163 6.58 -2.86 -6.74
C VAL A 163 6.64 -3.91 -5.63
N ASP A 164 6.69 -5.18 -6.02
CA ASP A 164 6.89 -6.30 -5.10
C ASP A 164 8.35 -6.71 -5.07
N ILE A 165 8.89 -6.90 -3.88
CA ILE A 165 10.27 -7.33 -3.66
C ILE A 165 10.22 -8.71 -3.02
N TYR A 166 10.92 -9.66 -3.64
CA TYR A 166 10.97 -11.05 -3.21
C TYR A 166 12.39 -11.42 -2.80
N HIS A 167 12.51 -12.25 -1.77
CA HIS A 167 13.75 -12.87 -1.36
C HIS A 167 13.50 -14.35 -1.08
N GLN A 168 14.29 -15.22 -1.69
CA GLN A 168 14.15 -16.68 -1.57
C GLN A 168 12.73 -17.21 -1.89
N GLY A 169 12.03 -16.53 -2.82
CA GLY A 169 10.66 -16.92 -3.24
C GLY A 169 9.53 -16.29 -2.40
N GLU A 170 9.85 -15.66 -1.28
CA GLU A 170 8.87 -14.99 -0.42
C GLU A 170 8.84 -13.48 -0.69
N ARG A 171 7.63 -12.88 -0.69
CA ARG A 171 7.49 -11.43 -0.81
C ARG A 171 7.81 -10.76 0.52
N VAL A 172 8.92 -10.00 0.55
CA VAL A 172 9.43 -9.32 1.75
C VAL A 172 9.01 -7.85 1.85
N ALA A 173 8.66 -7.22 0.72
CA ALA A 173 8.15 -5.85 0.71
C ALA A 173 7.23 -5.58 -0.48
N ARG A 174 6.32 -4.62 -0.30
CA ARG A 174 5.45 -4.07 -1.34
C ARG A 174 5.37 -2.56 -1.20
N HIS A 175 5.52 -1.85 -2.32
CA HIS A 175 5.41 -0.40 -2.38
C HIS A 175 4.49 0.03 -3.52
N ALA A 176 3.90 1.21 -3.41
CA ALA A 176 3.26 1.85 -4.54
C ALA A 176 4.32 2.20 -5.61
N ARG A 177 4.02 1.89 -6.87
CA ARG A 177 4.94 2.20 -7.98
C ARG A 177 4.94 3.68 -8.30
N CYS A 178 6.13 4.27 -8.33
CA CYS A 178 6.35 5.63 -8.79
C CYS A 178 6.91 5.64 -10.21
N TYR A 179 6.27 6.42 -11.09
CA TYR A 179 6.71 6.65 -12.46
C TYR A 179 7.63 7.88 -12.60
N GLY A 180 7.76 8.66 -11.53
CA GLY A 180 8.75 9.75 -11.42
C GLY A 180 10.18 9.21 -11.36
N ARG A 181 11.17 10.12 -11.25
CA ARG A 181 12.59 9.77 -11.22
C ARG A 181 13.24 10.29 -9.96
N GLY A 182 14.16 9.49 -9.39
CA GLY A 182 14.99 9.89 -8.27
C GLY A 182 14.28 9.93 -6.92
N HIS A 183 13.09 9.33 -6.83
CA HIS A 183 12.35 9.27 -5.57
C HIS A 183 12.82 8.13 -4.68
N GLU A 184 12.64 8.31 -3.38
CA GLU A 184 12.97 7.33 -2.34
C GLU A 184 11.71 7.03 -1.54
N PHE A 185 11.44 5.74 -1.32
CA PHE A 185 10.26 5.25 -0.60
C PHE A 185 10.73 4.39 0.57
N PHE A 186 10.51 4.88 1.78
CA PHE A 186 10.95 4.24 2.99
C PHE A 186 9.75 3.82 3.84
N GLU A 187 9.72 2.54 4.21
CA GLU A 187 8.81 2.02 5.23
C GLU A 187 9.56 1.98 6.56
N LEU A 188 8.99 2.62 7.58
CA LEU A 188 9.62 2.71 8.91
C LEU A 188 9.88 1.33 9.50
N GLU A 189 8.95 0.41 9.27
CA GLU A 189 8.99 -0.96 9.76
C GLU A 189 10.20 -1.75 9.25
N HIS A 190 10.73 -1.41 8.08
CA HIS A 190 11.91 -2.08 7.53
C HIS A 190 13.22 -1.75 8.28
N TYR A 191 13.22 -0.73 9.13
CA TYR A 191 14.41 -0.24 9.83
C TYR A 191 14.39 -0.46 11.34
N LEU A 192 13.38 -1.17 11.85
CA LEU A 192 13.20 -1.36 13.29
C LEU A 192 14.37 -2.09 13.93
N ASP A 193 14.99 -3.07 13.24
CA ASP A 193 16.17 -3.80 13.75
C ASP A 193 17.39 -2.88 13.91
N GLU A 194 17.60 -1.97 12.95
CA GLU A 194 18.68 -0.98 13.02
C GLU A 194 18.39 0.07 14.10
N MET A 195 17.13 0.46 14.25
CA MET A 195 16.70 1.43 15.26
C MET A 195 16.75 0.85 16.68
N GLU A 196 16.55 -0.45 16.87
CA GLU A 196 16.81 -1.08 18.19
C GLU A 196 18.27 -0.99 18.61
N ARG A 197 19.19 -1.18 17.65
CA ARG A 197 20.63 -1.05 17.91
C ARG A 197 21.05 0.41 18.12
N LYS A 198 20.38 1.35 17.44
CA LYS A 198 20.67 2.79 17.49
C LYS A 198 19.37 3.59 17.66
N PRO A 199 18.72 3.55 18.84
CA PRO A 199 17.40 4.17 19.04
C PRO A 199 17.36 5.67 18.73
N GLY A 200 18.46 6.37 18.97
CA GLY A 200 18.58 7.80 18.67
C GLY A 200 18.43 8.16 17.19
N ALA A 201 18.55 7.17 16.28
CA ALA A 201 18.35 7.40 14.85
C ALA A 201 16.88 7.60 14.49
N LEU A 202 15.92 7.14 15.29
CA LEU A 202 14.48 7.23 15.00
C LEU A 202 14.04 8.68 14.77
N ALA A 203 14.40 9.61 15.66
CA ALA A 203 13.91 10.98 15.67
C ALA A 203 14.22 11.77 14.37
N GLY A 204 15.38 11.54 13.76
CA GLY A 204 15.83 12.23 12.54
C GLY A 204 15.80 11.33 11.30
N SER A 205 15.07 10.20 11.34
CA SER A 205 15.09 9.26 10.23
C SER A 205 14.16 9.69 9.10
N LYS A 206 14.63 9.56 7.86
CA LYS A 206 13.80 9.77 6.66
C LYS A 206 12.53 8.88 6.64
N PRO A 207 12.56 7.60 7.06
CA PRO A 207 11.36 6.79 7.15
C PRO A 207 10.26 7.40 8.04
N LEU A 208 10.61 7.91 9.21
CA LEU A 208 9.65 8.57 10.10
C LEU A 208 9.13 9.87 9.50
N GLU A 209 10.00 10.67 8.88
CA GLU A 209 9.61 11.90 8.19
C GLU A 209 8.60 11.61 7.08
N GLN A 210 8.84 10.59 6.26
CA GLN A 210 7.89 10.17 5.22
C GLN A 210 6.55 9.69 5.79
N TRP A 211 6.58 8.95 6.90
CA TRP A 211 5.35 8.49 7.55
C TRP A 211 4.53 9.65 8.11
N ARG A 212 5.19 10.65 8.70
CA ARG A 212 4.52 11.90 9.15
C ARG A 212 3.91 12.66 7.97
N ALA A 213 4.67 12.86 6.90
CA ALA A 213 4.19 13.54 5.70
C ALA A 213 3.01 12.82 5.03
N ALA A 214 2.96 11.49 5.12
CA ALA A 214 1.87 10.66 4.61
C ALA A 214 0.66 10.53 5.58
N GLY A 215 0.69 11.18 6.76
CA GLY A 215 -0.35 11.04 7.78
C GLY A 215 -0.45 9.65 8.41
N ARG A 216 0.60 8.82 8.27
CA ARG A 216 0.66 7.46 8.82
C ARG A 216 1.17 7.40 10.25
N TRP A 217 1.80 8.47 10.72
CA TRP A 217 2.29 8.60 12.10
C TRP A 217 1.24 9.31 12.95
N PRO A 218 0.65 8.63 13.96
CA PRO A 218 -0.41 9.21 14.78
C PRO A 218 0.11 10.30 15.72
N ASP A 219 -0.62 11.41 15.85
CA ASP A 219 -0.25 12.54 16.72
C ASP A 219 -0.12 12.15 18.20
N CYS A 220 -0.87 11.14 18.65
CA CYS A 220 -0.77 10.65 20.03
C CYS A 220 0.64 10.11 20.35
N LEU A 221 1.34 9.54 19.37
CA LEU A 221 2.72 9.08 19.55
C LEU A 221 3.69 10.24 19.72
N ASP A 222 3.52 11.35 19.01
CA ASP A 222 4.36 12.55 19.21
C ASP A 222 4.13 13.17 20.58
N ARG A 223 2.87 13.21 21.05
CA ARG A 223 2.55 13.66 22.41
C ARG A 223 3.16 12.76 23.49
N LEU A 224 3.05 11.46 23.33
CA LEU A 224 3.65 10.49 24.23
C LEU A 224 5.18 10.64 24.23
N TRP A 225 5.79 10.70 23.05
CA TRP A 225 7.24 10.81 22.89
C TRP A 225 7.80 12.07 23.51
N SER A 226 7.12 13.22 23.35
CA SER A 226 7.53 14.46 24.02
C SER A 226 7.55 14.34 25.54
N LYS A 227 6.53 13.75 26.15
CA LYS A 227 6.49 13.48 27.60
C LYS A 227 7.55 12.48 28.05
N MET A 228 7.81 11.42 27.25
CA MET A 228 8.91 10.48 27.53
C MET A 228 10.26 11.16 27.52
N ILE A 229 10.50 12.08 26.58
CA ILE A 229 11.76 12.84 26.50
C ILE A 229 11.93 13.72 27.73
N GLU A 230 10.89 14.43 28.16
CA GLU A 230 10.91 15.27 29.36
C GLU A 230 11.24 14.47 30.63
N ARG A 231 10.66 13.27 30.75
CA ARG A 231 10.80 12.44 31.96
C ARG A 231 12.05 11.57 31.97
N HIS A 232 12.41 10.94 30.86
CA HIS A 232 13.44 9.89 30.79
C HIS A 232 14.64 10.27 29.91
N GLY A 233 14.59 11.42 29.25
CA GLY A 233 15.61 11.87 28.30
C GLY A 233 15.51 11.20 26.93
N LYS A 234 16.17 11.79 25.94
CA LYS A 234 16.03 11.46 24.52
C LYS A 234 16.32 10.01 24.15
N LEU A 235 17.37 9.42 24.77
CA LEU A 235 17.82 8.07 24.37
C LEU A 235 16.87 6.99 24.89
N VAL A 236 16.41 7.11 26.13
CA VAL A 236 15.45 6.16 26.74
C VAL A 236 14.12 6.27 26.03
N ALA A 237 13.61 7.48 25.85
CA ALA A 237 12.36 7.73 25.10
C ALA A 237 12.40 7.15 23.69
N ALA A 238 13.52 7.30 22.97
CA ALA A 238 13.65 6.73 21.63
C ALA A 238 13.64 5.19 21.64
N ARG A 239 14.27 4.56 22.65
CA ARG A 239 14.27 3.09 22.80
C ARG A 239 12.87 2.56 23.07
N GLU A 240 12.15 3.18 24.00
CA GLU A 240 10.77 2.80 24.32
C GLU A 240 9.87 3.00 23.10
N MET A 241 10.00 4.11 22.38
CA MET A 241 9.24 4.38 21.18
C MET A 241 9.47 3.34 20.08
N VAL A 242 10.71 2.93 19.84
CA VAL A 242 11.04 1.85 18.89
C VAL A 242 10.33 0.55 19.29
N GLY A 243 10.32 0.22 20.60
CA GLY A 243 9.60 -0.95 21.13
C GLY A 243 8.09 -0.88 20.88
N LEU A 244 7.47 0.28 21.10
CA LEU A 244 6.04 0.50 20.82
C LEU A 244 5.72 0.36 19.33
N VAL A 245 6.54 0.98 18.48
CA VAL A 245 6.37 0.89 17.01
C VAL A 245 6.50 -0.56 16.54
N ARG A 246 7.46 -1.32 17.07
CA ARG A 246 7.63 -2.75 16.75
C ARG A 246 6.39 -3.56 17.14
N THR A 247 5.88 -3.35 18.34
CA THR A 247 4.67 -4.04 18.82
C THR A 247 3.45 -3.65 17.97
N ALA A 248 3.31 -2.37 17.64
CA ALA A 248 2.23 -1.89 16.79
C ALA A 248 2.26 -2.50 15.37
N SER A 249 3.46 -2.62 14.80
CA SER A 249 3.68 -3.24 13.49
C SER A 249 3.32 -4.74 13.50
N ALA A 250 3.69 -5.46 14.56
CA ALA A 250 3.45 -6.90 14.68
C ALA A 250 2.00 -7.24 15.05
N GLU A 251 1.38 -6.47 15.95
CA GLU A 251 0.11 -6.83 16.61
C GLU A 251 -1.06 -5.89 16.26
N GLY A 252 -0.78 -4.78 15.56
CA GLY A 252 -1.81 -3.88 15.01
C GLY A 252 -1.80 -2.45 15.56
N TRP A 253 -1.75 -1.50 14.65
CA TRP A 253 -1.72 -0.06 14.92
C TRP A 253 -2.95 0.50 15.63
N PRO A 254 -4.21 0.14 15.26
CA PRO A 254 -5.39 0.71 15.93
C PRO A 254 -5.42 0.43 17.44
N ARG A 255 -5.01 -0.77 17.83
CA ARG A 255 -4.95 -1.16 19.25
C ARG A 255 -3.85 -0.41 19.99
N MET A 256 -2.69 -0.20 19.36
CA MET A 256 -1.61 0.59 19.94
C MET A 256 -2.00 2.06 20.14
N ILE A 257 -2.64 2.66 19.15
CA ILE A 257 -3.15 4.03 19.23
C ILE A 257 -4.09 4.18 20.42
N ALA A 258 -5.06 3.28 20.56
CA ALA A 258 -5.99 3.28 21.68
C ALA A 258 -5.28 3.16 23.05
N ALA A 259 -4.28 2.27 23.15
CA ALA A 259 -3.48 2.10 24.36
C ALA A 259 -2.67 3.36 24.71
N VAL A 260 -2.08 4.01 23.72
CA VAL A 260 -1.33 5.27 23.89
C VAL A 260 -2.27 6.39 24.35
N GLU A 261 -3.43 6.54 23.74
CA GLU A 261 -4.41 7.54 24.13
C GLU A 261 -4.91 7.33 25.56
N GLN A 262 -5.18 6.08 25.94
CA GLN A 262 -5.57 5.74 27.32
C GLN A 262 -4.44 6.04 28.32
N ALA A 263 -3.21 5.69 28.00
CA ALA A 263 -2.05 6.00 28.86
C ALA A 263 -1.89 7.51 29.06
N LEU A 264 -2.04 8.31 27.99
CA LEU A 264 -1.98 9.75 28.06
C LEU A 264 -3.13 10.35 28.90
N GLN A 265 -4.34 9.78 28.85
CA GLN A 265 -5.48 10.16 29.70
C GLN A 265 -5.22 9.85 31.18
N LEU A 266 -4.55 8.75 31.47
CA LEU A 266 -4.11 8.37 32.83
C LEU A 266 -2.91 9.17 33.35
N GLY A 267 -2.38 10.09 32.53
CA GLY A 267 -1.24 10.94 32.88
C GLY A 267 0.12 10.22 32.87
N THR A 268 0.18 8.97 32.36
CA THR A 268 1.44 8.22 32.27
C THR A 268 2.10 8.43 30.90
N CYS A 269 3.44 8.36 30.91
CA CYS A 269 4.25 8.40 29.67
C CYS A 269 5.29 7.27 29.66
N ASP A 270 5.03 6.19 30.37
CA ASP A 270 5.93 5.03 30.45
C ASP A 270 5.54 3.99 29.41
N GLY A 271 6.50 3.54 28.61
CA GLY A 271 6.28 2.56 27.55
C GLY A 271 5.81 1.20 28.07
N GLY A 272 6.26 0.79 29.26
CA GLY A 272 5.80 -0.42 29.93
C GLY A 272 4.31 -0.36 30.26
N THR A 273 3.83 0.78 30.75
CA THR A 273 2.40 1.00 31.02
C THR A 273 1.58 0.97 29.73
N VAL A 274 2.07 1.58 28.65
CA VAL A 274 1.39 1.51 27.33
C VAL A 274 1.27 0.06 26.87
N LEU A 275 2.34 -0.73 26.98
CA LEU A 275 2.33 -2.16 26.61
C LEU A 275 1.41 -2.99 27.50
N TYR A 276 1.31 -2.65 28.79
CA TYR A 276 0.36 -3.30 29.70
C TYR A 276 -1.10 -3.03 29.25
N ILE A 277 -1.45 -1.77 29.00
CA ILE A 277 -2.78 -1.39 28.51
C ILE A 277 -3.06 -2.05 27.15
N PHE A 278 -2.06 -2.10 26.28
CA PHE A 278 -2.16 -2.75 24.97
C PHE A 278 -2.52 -4.24 25.08
N ARG A 279 -1.92 -4.94 26.03
CA ARG A 279 -2.16 -6.39 26.25
C ARG A 279 -3.45 -6.67 27.01
N GLU A 280 -3.82 -5.80 27.94
CA GLU A 280 -4.94 -5.94 28.87
C GLU A 280 -5.93 -4.76 28.77
N PRO A 281 -6.60 -4.55 27.62
CA PRO A 281 -7.43 -3.36 27.39
C PRO A 281 -8.60 -3.22 28.39
N ASP A 282 -9.03 -4.34 29.00
CA ASP A 282 -10.11 -4.37 29.97
C ASP A 282 -9.63 -4.45 31.44
N ALA A 283 -8.33 -4.39 31.67
CA ALA A 283 -7.79 -4.49 33.04
C ALA A 283 -8.32 -3.36 33.95
N ALA A 284 -8.55 -2.17 33.41
CA ALA A 284 -9.17 -1.06 34.13
C ALA A 284 -10.68 -1.26 34.42
N LYS A 285 -11.34 -2.15 33.67
CA LYS A 285 -12.76 -2.49 33.83
C LYS A 285 -12.99 -3.74 34.69
N ARG A 286 -11.92 -4.50 34.97
CA ARG A 286 -12.05 -5.62 35.91
C ARG A 286 -12.39 -5.06 37.28
N GLU A 287 -13.64 -5.20 37.69
CA GLU A 287 -14.02 -5.07 39.10
C GLU A 287 -13.02 -5.90 39.90
N ARG A 288 -12.41 -5.27 40.91
CA ARG A 288 -11.58 -6.00 41.86
C ARG A 288 -12.52 -7.03 42.52
N HIS A 289 -12.51 -8.27 42.04
CA HIS A 289 -13.14 -9.34 42.76
C HIS A 289 -12.45 -9.39 44.11
N GLN A 290 -13.14 -8.87 45.13
CA GLN A 290 -12.75 -9.18 46.48
C GLN A 290 -12.83 -10.69 46.62
N LEU A 291 -11.68 -11.31 46.77
CA LEU A 291 -11.61 -12.72 47.11
C LEU A 291 -12.42 -12.88 48.38
N ALA A 292 -13.51 -13.64 48.33
CA ALA A 292 -14.21 -14.07 49.54
C ALA A 292 -13.22 -14.93 50.32
N LEU A 293 -12.62 -14.34 51.35
CA LEU A 293 -11.72 -15.04 52.24
C LEU A 293 -12.52 -16.08 53.03
N ALA A 294 -12.02 -17.31 53.09
CA ALA A 294 -12.55 -18.29 53.98
C ALA A 294 -12.54 -17.74 55.42
N GLU A 295 -13.57 -18.03 56.22
CA GLU A 295 -13.73 -17.50 57.59
C GLU A 295 -12.46 -17.64 58.45
N GLU A 296 -11.68 -18.69 58.22
CA GLU A 296 -10.39 -18.93 58.90
C GLU A 296 -9.30 -17.90 58.56
N LEU A 297 -9.37 -17.27 57.40
CA LEU A 297 -8.42 -16.28 56.92
C LEU A 297 -8.88 -14.85 57.20
N ALA A 298 -10.16 -14.62 57.46
CA ALA A 298 -10.72 -13.30 57.74
C ALA A 298 -10.08 -12.66 58.99
N ARG A 299 -9.63 -13.47 59.96
CA ARG A 299 -8.90 -13.00 61.17
C ARG A 299 -7.54 -12.35 60.87
N PHE A 300 -7.01 -12.53 59.64
CA PHE A 300 -5.75 -11.92 59.21
C PHE A 300 -5.97 -10.71 58.32
N GLU A 301 -7.24 -10.35 58.05
CA GLU A 301 -7.57 -9.17 57.27
C GLU A 301 -7.12 -7.92 58.04
N ARG A 302 -6.27 -7.13 57.42
CA ARG A 302 -5.85 -5.84 57.96
C ARG A 302 -6.61 -4.74 57.20
N PRO A 303 -7.09 -3.71 57.90
CA PRO A 303 -7.69 -2.55 57.25
C PRO A 303 -6.64 -1.95 56.29
N MET A 304 -7.08 -1.50 55.14
CA MET A 304 -6.23 -0.76 54.20
C MET A 304 -5.59 0.39 54.96
N PRO A 305 -4.26 0.57 54.88
CA PRO A 305 -3.59 1.71 55.48
C PRO A 305 -4.17 3.01 54.90
N ASP A 306 -4.38 3.99 55.73
CA ASP A 306 -4.80 5.33 55.28
C ASP A 306 -3.66 5.97 54.54
N LEU A 307 -3.86 6.21 53.24
CA LEU A 307 -2.83 6.82 52.40
C LEU A 307 -2.51 8.28 52.82
N GLU A 308 -3.44 8.97 53.47
CA GLU A 308 -3.23 10.32 53.96
C GLU A 308 -2.17 10.36 55.10
N GLU A 309 -2.08 9.28 55.91
CA GLU A 309 -1.01 9.15 56.92
C GLU A 309 0.40 9.03 56.27
N TYR A 310 0.50 8.38 55.11
CA TYR A 310 1.77 8.28 54.37
C TYR A 310 2.14 9.60 53.69
N ASP A 311 1.18 10.36 53.18
CA ASP A 311 1.43 11.68 52.62
C ASP A 311 1.90 12.69 53.69
N ALA A 312 1.44 12.57 54.94
CA ALA A 312 1.89 13.33 56.07
C ALA A 312 3.40 13.05 56.43
N LEU A 313 3.85 11.81 56.24
CA LEU A 313 5.27 11.43 56.39
C LEU A 313 6.19 12.03 55.32
N LEU A 314 5.67 12.17 54.09
CA LEU A 314 6.41 12.77 52.98
C LEU A 314 6.56 14.30 53.13
N THR A 315 5.63 14.95 53.84
CA THR A 315 5.66 16.41 54.07
C THR A 315 6.47 16.84 55.28
N GLY A 316 7.06 15.91 56.02
CA GLY A 316 7.93 16.23 57.15
C GLY A 316 7.22 16.83 58.37
N SER A 317 5.90 16.65 58.50
CA SER A 317 5.09 17.21 59.57
C SER A 317 4.84 16.16 60.70
N VAL A 318 5.88 15.47 61.12
CA VAL A 318 5.81 14.72 62.40
C VAL A 318 6.59 15.47 63.42
N GLN A 319 5.86 16.06 64.39
CA GLN A 319 6.44 16.57 65.62
C GLN A 319 6.91 15.44 66.53
#